data_2bbb851624f69721ca3ac0d564e7da5b
#
_entry.id   2bbb851624f69721ca3ac0d564e7da5b
#
_cell.length_a   1.000
_cell.length_b   1.000
_cell.length_c   1.000
_cell.angle_alpha   90.00
_cell.angle_beta   90.00
_cell.angle_gamma   90.00
#
_symmetry.space_group_name_H-M   'P 1'
#
loop_
_entity.id
_entity.type
_entity.pdbx_description
1 polymer ?
#
loop_
_entity_poly.entity_id
_entity_poly.type
_entity_poly.pdbx_seq_one_letter_code
_entity_poly.pdbx_strand_id
1 'polypeptide(L)'
;MNINYETLVNSSIPNKTDRTIENTIWIWNQIKTDFNMNEWYVLHLSPLKRFDRVDLIKAHRFLVNSVSGVIDSRAYRKGWKTRFYAALEEIDESFYGDHFHCLLHVPGGMDDQMEGRIKRKLNSMEIFRGSSRAVRIRPLCPSRTSSDLIQSLHYFCKQTTQHHDPYAYYK
;
A
#
# COMPACT_ATOMS: atom_id res chain seq x y z
N MET A 1 -4.89 -5.63 -19.60
CA MET A 1 -5.23 -4.20 -19.46
C MET A 1 -3.97 -3.37 -19.66
N ASN A 2 -4.03 -2.28 -20.43
CA ASN A 2 -2.91 -1.36 -20.62
C ASN A 2 -3.22 -0.04 -19.89
N ILE A 3 -2.44 0.29 -18.86
CA ILE A 3 -2.48 1.58 -18.18
C ILE A 3 -1.26 2.36 -18.63
N ASN A 4 -1.49 3.40 -19.40
CA ASN A 4 -0.46 4.29 -19.95
C ASN A 4 -0.82 5.76 -19.69
N TYR A 5 0.06 6.67 -20.09
CA TYR A 5 -0.12 8.11 -19.88
C TYR A 5 -1.45 8.63 -20.46
N GLU A 6 -1.75 8.27 -21.69
CA GLU A 6 -2.97 8.69 -22.39
C GLU A 6 -4.24 8.20 -21.70
N THR A 7 -4.25 6.93 -21.27
CA THR A 7 -5.36 6.35 -20.50
C THR A 7 -5.61 7.11 -19.19
N LEU A 8 -4.55 7.53 -18.50
CA LEU A 8 -4.65 8.25 -17.23
C LEU A 8 -5.07 9.71 -17.44
N VAL A 9 -4.50 10.40 -18.43
CA VAL A 9 -4.87 11.79 -18.76
C VAL A 9 -6.35 11.89 -19.10
N ASN A 10 -6.87 10.95 -19.89
CA ASN A 10 -8.26 10.93 -20.35
C ASN A 10 -9.25 10.34 -19.31
N SER A 11 -8.75 9.81 -18.19
CA SER A 11 -9.60 9.29 -17.12
C SER A 11 -10.30 10.42 -16.35
N SER A 12 -11.43 10.12 -15.71
CA SER A 12 -12.19 11.07 -14.86
C SER A 12 -11.62 11.24 -13.44
N ILE A 13 -10.35 10.90 -13.23
CA ILE A 13 -9.71 10.98 -11.90
C ILE A 13 -9.45 12.45 -11.54
N PRO A 14 -9.82 12.91 -10.34
CA PRO A 14 -9.56 14.28 -9.89
C PRO A 14 -8.08 14.49 -9.51
N ASN A 15 -7.64 15.75 -9.54
CA ASN A 15 -6.31 16.18 -9.04
C ASN A 15 -5.11 15.47 -9.70
N LYS A 16 -5.18 15.27 -11.01
CA LYS A 16 -4.06 14.70 -11.79
C LYS A 16 -2.94 15.72 -11.93
N THR A 17 -1.74 15.30 -11.60
CA THR A 17 -0.49 15.98 -11.93
C THR A 17 0.36 15.01 -12.76
N ASP A 18 1.29 15.52 -13.56
CA ASP A 18 2.20 14.67 -14.34
C ASP A 18 2.91 13.67 -13.44
N ARG A 19 3.36 14.10 -12.27
CA ARG A 19 4.01 13.24 -11.29
C ARG A 19 3.10 12.11 -10.79
N THR A 20 1.83 12.37 -10.49
CA THR A 20 0.91 11.33 -10.03
C THR A 20 0.60 10.34 -11.14
N ILE A 21 0.57 10.80 -12.39
CA ILE A 21 0.42 9.96 -13.59
C ILE A 21 1.64 9.05 -13.74
N GLU A 22 2.85 9.61 -13.71
CA GLU A 22 4.11 8.85 -13.79
C GLU A 22 4.23 7.80 -12.69
N ASN A 23 3.93 8.18 -11.45
CA ASN A 23 3.94 7.26 -10.31
C ASN A 23 2.91 6.12 -10.48
N THR A 24 1.72 6.43 -11.01
CA THR A 24 0.69 5.42 -11.27
C THR A 24 1.15 4.43 -12.34
N ILE A 25 1.79 4.92 -13.41
CA ILE A 25 2.38 4.08 -14.47
C ILE A 25 3.50 3.22 -13.89
N TRP A 26 4.36 3.82 -13.07
CA TRP A 26 5.47 3.10 -12.45
C TRP A 26 4.96 1.94 -11.59
N ILE A 27 4.02 2.18 -10.67
CA ILE A 27 3.48 1.12 -9.80
C ILE A 27 2.76 0.05 -10.61
N TRP A 28 1.99 0.44 -11.66
CA TRP A 28 1.38 -0.51 -12.56
C TRP A 28 2.40 -1.41 -13.24
N ASN A 29 3.51 -0.85 -13.73
CA ASN A 29 4.59 -1.61 -14.35
C ASN A 29 5.25 -2.59 -13.38
N GLN A 30 5.26 -2.30 -12.07
CA GLN A 30 5.77 -3.23 -11.06
C GLN A 30 4.85 -4.44 -10.84
N ILE A 31 3.54 -4.27 -11.00
CA ILE A 31 2.56 -5.30 -10.61
C ILE A 31 1.90 -6.03 -11.80
N LYS A 32 1.93 -5.44 -13.01
CA LYS A 32 1.13 -5.92 -14.16
C LYS A 32 1.46 -7.34 -14.64
N THR A 33 2.70 -7.80 -14.47
CA THR A 33 3.18 -9.06 -15.04
C THR A 33 2.46 -10.28 -14.45
N ASP A 34 2.16 -10.22 -13.17
CA ASP A 34 1.49 -11.28 -12.41
C ASP A 34 0.24 -10.75 -11.68
N PHE A 35 -0.37 -9.70 -12.26
CA PHE A 35 -1.52 -9.04 -11.64
C PHE A 35 -2.74 -9.95 -11.64
N ASN A 36 -3.20 -10.28 -10.42
CA ASN A 36 -4.48 -10.92 -10.15
C ASN A 36 -5.31 -10.01 -9.24
N MET A 37 -6.48 -9.57 -9.69
CA MET A 37 -7.35 -8.63 -8.95
C MET A 37 -7.71 -9.12 -7.55
N ASN A 38 -7.75 -10.44 -7.33
CA ASN A 38 -8.12 -11.03 -6.05
C ASN A 38 -6.95 -11.13 -5.06
N GLU A 39 -5.73 -10.81 -5.48
CA GLU A 39 -4.51 -10.98 -4.69
C GLU A 39 -3.88 -9.66 -4.24
N TRP A 40 -4.42 -8.52 -4.69
CA TRP A 40 -3.91 -7.22 -4.33
C TRP A 40 -4.86 -6.44 -3.43
N TYR A 41 -4.29 -5.87 -2.37
CA TYR A 41 -5.02 -5.15 -1.33
C TYR A 41 -4.38 -3.79 -1.06
N VAL A 42 -5.22 -2.83 -0.69
CA VAL A 42 -4.79 -1.53 -0.17
C VAL A 42 -4.89 -1.59 1.35
N LEU A 43 -3.78 -1.23 2.01
CA LEU A 43 -3.74 -1.02 3.44
C LEU A 43 -3.63 0.47 3.71
N HIS A 44 -4.43 0.95 4.66
CA HIS A 44 -4.29 2.27 5.23
C HIS A 44 -3.85 2.10 6.69
N LEU A 45 -2.68 2.63 7.00
CA LEU A 45 -2.05 2.49 8.31
C LEU A 45 -1.84 3.87 8.92
N SER A 46 -2.48 4.14 10.06
CA SER A 46 -2.37 5.41 10.78
C SER A 46 -1.50 5.21 12.03
N PRO A 47 -0.23 5.62 12.00
CA PRO A 47 0.64 5.54 13.16
C PRO A 47 0.23 6.54 14.24
N LEU A 48 0.65 6.29 15.48
CA LEU A 48 0.35 7.16 16.62
C LEU A 48 1.29 8.36 16.73
N LYS A 49 2.38 8.38 15.98
CA LYS A 49 3.42 9.42 16.06
C LYS A 49 3.87 9.80 14.65
N ARG A 50 4.35 11.04 14.51
CA ARG A 50 5.10 11.47 13.33
C ARG A 50 6.40 10.67 13.22
N PHE A 51 6.77 10.32 11.99
CA PHE A 51 8.02 9.63 11.68
C PHE A 51 8.98 10.56 10.98
N ASP A 52 10.25 10.47 11.34
CA ASP A 52 11.31 10.96 10.47
C ASP A 52 11.59 9.93 9.34
N ARG A 53 12.38 10.35 8.34
CA ARG A 53 12.70 9.51 7.16
C ARG A 53 13.38 8.19 7.53
N VAL A 54 14.18 8.18 8.57
CA VAL A 54 14.93 6.98 9.01
C VAL A 54 13.97 5.98 9.65
N ASP A 55 13.02 6.49 10.45
CA ASP A 55 12.00 5.65 11.08
C ASP A 55 11.04 5.06 10.05
N LEU A 56 10.76 5.77 8.95
CA LEU A 56 9.95 5.28 7.84
C LEU A 56 10.54 4.04 7.17
N ILE A 57 11.84 4.06 6.89
CA ILE A 57 12.55 2.92 6.28
C ILE A 57 12.51 1.71 7.22
N LYS A 58 12.76 1.93 8.51
CA LYS A 58 12.69 0.87 9.53
C LYS A 58 11.26 0.34 9.66
N ALA A 59 10.26 1.23 9.70
CA ALA A 59 8.87 0.85 9.78
C ALA A 59 8.45 0.02 8.56
N HIS A 60 8.85 0.41 7.35
CA HIS A 60 8.57 -0.35 6.13
C HIS A 60 9.16 -1.76 6.20
N ARG A 61 10.46 -1.90 6.56
CA ARG A 61 11.10 -3.22 6.75
C ARG A 61 10.33 -4.10 7.72
N PHE A 62 9.93 -3.52 8.83
CA PHE A 62 9.22 -4.23 9.87
C PHE A 62 7.82 -4.65 9.42
N LEU A 63 7.12 -3.78 8.68
CA LEU A 63 5.82 -4.07 8.07
C LEU A 63 5.90 -5.25 7.09
N VAL A 64 6.84 -5.20 6.14
CA VAL A 64 7.05 -6.28 5.15
C VAL A 64 7.32 -7.60 5.84
N ASN A 65 8.22 -7.62 6.82
CA ASN A 65 8.57 -8.84 7.55
C ASN A 65 7.38 -9.40 8.34
N SER A 66 6.66 -8.52 9.02
CA SER A 66 5.51 -8.91 9.85
C SER A 66 4.39 -9.50 9.01
N VAL A 67 4.05 -8.85 7.90
CA VAL A 67 2.96 -9.30 7.01
C VAL A 67 3.37 -10.57 6.26
N SER A 68 4.60 -10.66 5.74
CA SER A 68 5.10 -11.86 5.05
C SER A 68 5.06 -13.09 5.96
N GLY A 69 5.45 -12.96 7.22
CA GLY A 69 5.40 -14.05 8.18
C GLY A 69 3.98 -14.50 8.53
N VAL A 70 2.99 -13.61 8.41
CA VAL A 70 1.57 -13.97 8.60
C VAL A 70 1.00 -14.66 7.36
N ILE A 71 1.34 -14.20 6.16
CA ILE A 71 0.84 -14.75 4.88
C ILE A 71 1.38 -16.17 4.70
N ASP A 72 2.69 -16.35 4.73
CA ASP A 72 3.32 -17.66 4.62
C ASP A 72 4.56 -17.77 5.52
N SER A 73 4.37 -18.33 6.70
CA SER A 73 5.44 -18.50 7.68
C SER A 73 6.55 -19.46 7.24
N ARG A 74 6.25 -20.43 6.36
CA ARG A 74 7.25 -21.39 5.86
C ARG A 74 8.12 -20.74 4.79
N ALA A 75 7.50 -20.08 3.82
CA ALA A 75 8.21 -19.36 2.78
C ALA A 75 9.02 -18.19 3.39
N TYR A 76 8.45 -17.47 4.35
CA TYR A 76 9.13 -16.40 5.07
C TYR A 76 10.44 -16.87 5.74
N ARG A 77 10.42 -18.04 6.43
CA ARG A 77 11.63 -18.61 7.04
C ARG A 77 12.68 -19.02 6.03
N LYS A 78 12.31 -19.23 4.77
CA LYS A 78 13.22 -19.50 3.65
C LYS A 78 13.65 -18.23 2.90
N GLY A 79 13.36 -17.04 3.46
CA GLY A 79 13.75 -15.76 2.88
C GLY A 79 12.72 -15.10 1.98
N TRP A 80 11.57 -15.75 1.72
CA TRP A 80 10.51 -15.14 0.91
C TRP A 80 9.88 -13.94 1.61
N LYS A 81 9.59 -12.91 0.81
CA LYS A 81 8.85 -11.73 1.22
C LYS A 81 7.69 -11.48 0.28
N THR A 82 6.56 -11.06 0.82
CA THR A 82 5.48 -10.58 -0.01
C THR A 82 5.85 -9.25 -0.66
N ARG A 83 5.27 -8.97 -1.83
CA ARG A 83 5.40 -7.66 -2.48
C ARG A 83 4.57 -6.65 -1.71
N PHE A 84 5.24 -5.60 -1.26
CA PHE A 84 4.66 -4.58 -0.41
C PHE A 84 5.23 -3.21 -0.81
N TYR A 85 4.37 -2.30 -1.17
CA TYR A 85 4.74 -0.93 -1.51
C TYR A 85 4.06 0.00 -0.51
N ALA A 86 4.77 1.00 -0.02
CA ALA A 86 4.23 1.98 0.91
C ALA A 86 4.51 3.40 0.43
N ALA A 87 3.52 4.25 0.53
CA ALA A 87 3.62 5.69 0.36
C ALA A 87 3.22 6.37 1.66
N LEU A 88 4.02 7.32 2.14
CA LEU A 88 3.67 8.16 3.26
C LEU A 88 2.85 9.34 2.76
N GLU A 89 1.73 9.59 3.40
CA GLU A 89 0.99 10.84 3.29
C GLU A 89 1.27 11.68 4.53
N GLU A 90 1.98 12.78 4.33
CA GLU A 90 2.16 13.83 5.35
C GLU A 90 0.97 14.77 5.26
N ILE A 91 0.19 14.87 6.33
CA ILE A 91 -0.93 15.80 6.40
C ILE A 91 -0.50 17.01 7.24
N ASP A 92 -0.57 18.19 6.62
CA ASP A 92 -0.39 19.45 7.30
C ASP A 92 -1.37 19.57 8.49
N GLU A 93 -0.83 19.71 9.67
CA GLU A 93 -1.39 20.12 10.98
C GLU A 93 -2.86 19.78 11.32
N SER A 94 -3.63 19.15 10.43
CA SER A 94 -5.02 18.85 10.67
C SER A 94 -5.24 17.43 11.19
N PHE A 95 -6.13 17.29 12.09
CA PHE A 95 -6.82 16.18 12.78
C PHE A 95 -6.47 14.70 12.49
N TYR A 96 -5.71 14.34 11.43
CA TYR A 96 -5.53 12.95 11.01
C TYR A 96 -4.10 12.41 11.10
N GLY A 97 -3.08 13.24 11.28
CA GLY A 97 -1.68 12.80 11.37
C GLY A 97 -1.17 12.08 10.11
N ASP A 98 0.13 11.84 10.06
CA ASP A 98 0.76 11.09 8.99
C ASP A 98 0.19 9.68 8.89
N HIS A 99 0.00 9.18 7.67
CA HIS A 99 -0.44 7.80 7.46
C HIS A 99 0.17 7.16 6.22
N PHE A 100 0.22 5.83 6.22
CA PHE A 100 0.72 5.08 5.09
C PHE A 100 -0.43 4.57 4.24
N HIS A 101 -0.31 4.77 2.94
CA HIS A 101 -1.00 4.00 1.94
C HIS A 101 -0.08 2.87 1.48
N CYS A 102 -0.53 1.63 1.57
CA CYS A 102 0.27 0.48 1.19
C CYS A 102 -0.47 -0.37 0.16
N LEU A 103 0.30 -0.94 -0.78
CA LEU A 103 -0.17 -2.03 -1.63
C LEU A 103 0.45 -3.33 -1.14
N LEU A 104 -0.38 -4.32 -0.92
CA LEU A 104 0.00 -5.64 -0.43
C LEU A 104 -0.43 -6.72 -1.41
N HIS A 105 0.50 -7.57 -1.81
CA HIS A 105 0.22 -8.80 -2.54
C HIS A 105 0.02 -9.96 -1.56
N VAL A 106 -1.09 -10.68 -1.72
CA VAL A 106 -1.41 -11.89 -0.95
C VAL A 106 -1.65 -13.03 -1.95
N PRO A 107 -0.65 -13.86 -2.25
CA PRO A 107 -0.81 -14.99 -3.17
C PRO A 107 -1.97 -15.90 -2.73
N GLY A 108 -2.86 -16.22 -3.68
CA GLY A 108 -4.07 -17.00 -3.41
C GLY A 108 -5.23 -16.19 -2.81
N GLY A 109 -5.04 -14.89 -2.61
CA GLY A 109 -6.06 -14.00 -2.05
C GLY A 109 -6.11 -13.98 -0.53
N MET A 110 -7.01 -13.17 0.02
CA MET A 110 -7.19 -12.97 1.46
C MET A 110 -8.61 -13.36 1.86
N ASP A 111 -8.71 -14.27 2.80
CA ASP A 111 -9.95 -14.55 3.52
C ASP A 111 -10.04 -13.75 4.83
N ASP A 112 -11.20 -13.78 5.48
CA ASP A 112 -11.47 -13.07 6.73
C ASP A 112 -10.50 -13.48 7.86
N GLN A 113 -10.07 -14.75 7.86
CA GLN A 113 -9.13 -15.25 8.87
C GLN A 113 -7.74 -14.66 8.66
N MET A 114 -7.26 -14.62 7.41
CA MET A 114 -5.98 -14.00 7.04
C MET A 114 -6.00 -12.50 7.34
N GLU A 115 -7.07 -11.80 6.94
CA GLU A 115 -7.26 -10.38 7.23
C GLU A 115 -7.19 -10.11 8.74
N GLY A 116 -7.92 -10.89 9.53
CA GLY A 116 -7.90 -10.80 10.98
C GLY A 116 -6.51 -11.05 11.59
N ARG A 117 -5.74 -11.98 11.05
CA ARG A 117 -4.35 -12.24 11.46
C ARG A 117 -3.42 -11.08 11.15
N ILE A 118 -3.51 -10.53 9.94
CA ILE A 118 -2.72 -9.36 9.53
C ILE A 118 -3.06 -8.16 10.41
N LYS A 119 -4.35 -7.84 10.60
CA LYS A 119 -4.79 -6.74 11.46
C LYS A 119 -4.29 -6.90 12.90
N ARG A 120 -4.43 -8.09 13.51
CA ARG A 120 -3.91 -8.33 14.86
C ARG A 120 -2.40 -8.15 14.93
N LYS A 121 -1.66 -8.66 13.94
CA LYS A 121 -0.20 -8.51 13.90
C LYS A 121 0.22 -7.04 13.81
N LEU A 122 -0.41 -6.27 12.92
CA LEU A 122 -0.09 -4.85 12.75
C LEU A 122 -0.51 -4.03 13.98
N ASN A 123 -1.69 -4.27 14.54
CA ASN A 123 -2.15 -3.58 15.76
C ASN A 123 -1.33 -3.94 17.03
N SER A 124 -0.61 -5.07 17.02
CA SER A 124 0.32 -5.42 18.11
C SER A 124 1.63 -4.63 18.04
N MET A 125 1.91 -3.95 16.92
CA MET A 125 3.10 -3.14 16.78
C MET A 125 2.94 -1.84 17.58
N GLU A 126 3.99 -1.43 18.28
CA GLU A 126 3.96 -0.23 19.13
C GLU A 126 3.52 1.02 18.38
N ILE A 127 3.93 1.15 17.11
CA ILE A 127 3.61 2.29 16.26
C ILE A 127 2.12 2.42 15.90
N PHE A 128 1.33 1.33 16.00
CA PHE A 128 -0.11 1.30 15.70
C PHE A 128 -0.96 0.94 16.93
N ARG A 129 -0.34 0.74 18.10
CA ARG A 129 -1.02 0.30 19.31
C ARG A 129 -2.04 1.35 19.79
N GLY A 130 -3.26 0.90 20.04
CA GLY A 130 -4.27 1.70 20.72
C GLY A 130 -5.38 2.29 19.87
N SER A 131 -5.38 2.06 18.55
CA SER A 131 -6.48 2.49 17.69
C SER A 131 -7.05 1.34 16.87
N SER A 132 -8.31 0.98 17.10
CA SER A 132 -9.03 0.01 16.26
C SER A 132 -9.17 0.47 14.79
N ARG A 133 -8.93 1.75 14.52
CA ARG A 133 -8.96 2.35 13.18
C ARG A 133 -7.59 2.49 12.53
N ALA A 134 -6.51 2.13 13.26
CA ALA A 134 -5.14 2.30 12.78
C ALA A 134 -4.81 1.43 11.55
N VAL A 135 -5.51 0.31 11.37
CA VAL A 135 -5.26 -0.62 10.26
C VAL A 135 -6.56 -0.89 9.51
N ARG A 136 -6.63 -0.42 8.26
CA ARG A 136 -7.73 -0.74 7.34
C ARG A 136 -7.18 -1.50 6.16
N ILE A 137 -7.89 -2.54 5.73
CA ILE A 137 -7.54 -3.37 4.57
C ILE A 137 -8.75 -3.44 3.66
N ARG A 138 -8.54 -3.29 2.36
CA ARG A 138 -9.58 -3.46 1.34
C ARG A 138 -8.98 -4.04 0.06
N PRO A 139 -9.75 -4.75 -0.78
CA PRO A 139 -9.28 -5.11 -2.11
C PRO A 139 -8.81 -3.89 -2.90
N LEU A 140 -7.76 -4.04 -3.71
CA LEU A 140 -7.30 -2.97 -4.59
C LEU A 140 -8.35 -2.61 -5.64
N CYS A 141 -9.10 -3.61 -6.11
CA CYS A 141 -10.10 -3.46 -7.16
C CYS A 141 -11.44 -4.10 -6.72
N PRO A 142 -12.19 -3.47 -5.77
CA PRO A 142 -13.39 -4.06 -5.20
C PRO A 142 -14.49 -4.31 -6.24
N SER A 143 -14.68 -3.42 -7.21
CA SER A 143 -15.69 -3.56 -8.27
C SER A 143 -15.21 -4.39 -9.47
N ARG A 144 -13.96 -4.84 -9.45
CA ARG A 144 -13.33 -5.65 -10.52
C ARG A 144 -13.38 -4.99 -11.90
N THR A 145 -13.37 -3.66 -11.98
CA THR A 145 -13.35 -2.88 -13.22
C THR A 145 -12.01 -2.20 -13.43
N SER A 146 -11.70 -1.93 -14.70
CA SER A 146 -10.50 -1.16 -15.06
C SER A 146 -10.49 0.23 -14.46
N SER A 147 -11.65 0.89 -14.43
CA SER A 147 -11.80 2.23 -13.84
C SER A 147 -11.51 2.23 -12.34
N ASP A 148 -12.01 1.25 -11.62
CA ASP A 148 -11.80 1.10 -10.18
C ASP A 148 -10.32 0.83 -9.86
N LEU A 149 -9.66 -0.04 -10.65
CA LEU A 149 -8.23 -0.28 -10.52
C LEU A 149 -7.41 0.99 -10.73
N ILE A 150 -7.68 1.73 -11.81
CA ILE A 150 -6.99 2.98 -12.13
C ILE A 150 -7.18 4.00 -11.00
N GLN A 151 -8.41 4.16 -10.50
CA GLN A 151 -8.70 5.07 -9.40
C GLN A 151 -7.95 4.68 -8.12
N SER A 152 -7.92 3.40 -7.79
CA SER A 152 -7.23 2.91 -6.59
C SER A 152 -5.71 3.06 -6.68
N LEU A 153 -5.11 2.80 -7.83
CA LEU A 153 -3.67 3.02 -8.05
C LEU A 153 -3.32 4.51 -8.02
N HIS A 154 -4.14 5.35 -8.66
CA HIS A 154 -3.94 6.79 -8.61
C HIS A 154 -4.07 7.33 -7.20
N TYR A 155 -5.09 6.88 -6.44
CA TYR A 155 -5.26 7.26 -5.04
C TYR A 155 -4.05 6.87 -4.18
N PHE A 156 -3.48 5.70 -4.41
CA PHE A 156 -2.24 5.29 -3.78
C PHE A 156 -1.07 6.24 -4.11
N CYS A 157 -1.00 6.74 -5.35
CA CYS A 157 0.10 7.57 -5.83
C CYS A 157 -0.08 9.08 -5.60
N LYS A 158 -1.31 9.57 -5.35
CA LYS A 158 -1.63 11.00 -5.37
C LYS A 158 -0.90 11.84 -4.33
N GLN A 159 -0.48 11.22 -3.24
CA GLN A 159 -0.02 11.90 -2.04
C GLN A 159 1.47 11.72 -1.77
N THR A 160 2.21 11.25 -2.76
CA THR A 160 3.67 11.22 -2.64
C THR A 160 4.23 12.62 -2.68
N THR A 161 4.60 13.13 -1.51
CA THR A 161 5.16 14.49 -1.37
C THR A 161 6.46 14.66 -2.14
N GLN A 162 6.80 15.91 -2.46
CA GLN A 162 7.89 16.28 -3.39
C GLN A 162 9.30 15.87 -2.95
N HIS A 163 9.49 15.39 -1.71
CA HIS A 163 10.80 15.28 -1.09
C HIS A 163 11.25 13.86 -0.74
N HIS A 164 10.42 12.84 -0.94
CA HIS A 164 10.76 11.48 -0.56
C HIS A 164 10.64 10.55 -1.74
N ASP A 165 11.59 9.61 -1.85
CA ASP A 165 11.41 8.44 -2.70
C ASP A 165 10.12 7.74 -2.23
N PRO A 166 9.02 7.83 -3.01
CA PRO A 166 7.69 7.51 -2.50
C PRO A 166 7.52 6.03 -2.19
N TYR A 167 8.47 5.22 -2.60
CA TYR A 167 8.34 3.77 -2.58
C TYR A 167 9.58 3.13 -1.96
N ALA A 168 9.54 2.99 -0.64
CA ALA A 168 10.43 2.02 -0.03
C ALA A 168 9.92 0.63 -0.42
N TYR A 169 10.58 -0.05 -1.35
CA TYR A 169 10.30 -1.44 -1.63
C TYR A 169 11.54 -2.29 -1.37
N TYR A 170 11.28 -3.53 -1.03
CA TYR A 170 12.29 -4.57 -0.90
C TYR A 170 12.31 -5.43 -2.16
N LYS A 171 13.49 -5.53 -2.76
CA LYS A 171 13.79 -6.65 -3.65
C LYS A 171 14.04 -7.90 -2.84
#